data_7b331f65ab86459d38442dc88378779f
#
_entry.id   7b331f65ab86459d38442dc88378779f
#
_cell.length_a   1.000
_cell.length_b   1.000
_cell.length_c   1.000
_cell.angle_alpha   90.00
_cell.angle_beta   90.00
_cell.angle_gamma   90.00
#
_symmetry.space_group_name_H-M   'P 1'
#
loop_
_entity.id
_entity.type
_entity.pdbx_description
1 polymer ?
#
loop_
_entity_poly.entity_id
_entity_poly.type
_entity_poly.pdbx_seq_one_letter_code
_entity_poly.pdbx_strand_id
1 'polypeptide(L)'
;MPHFQHSRFLEEAAAKQLLIPRNDALLQEKAIDDSKFSLAKGPFVFYERSVEVAPSPSGIYVTETFTYKIASPVWRLLLGFPIRRFLKRGGAPEENLWWAPPEIFDSDTTRTLSLLCIAAVITGYLGALLGQTATFAAEEFGASDRAQGVLLAMVRIGTLITVLVAGLADKHGRKRLLIFSLWSGCLMTLLSAASPNIALLGISQAAARG
;
A
#
# COMPACT_ATOMS: atom_id res chain seq x y z
N MET A 1 10.00 15.72 9.48
CA MET A 1 10.26 14.80 8.35
C MET A 1 11.39 13.87 8.78
N PRO A 2 11.38 12.58 8.40
CA PRO A 2 12.52 11.72 8.64
C PRO A 2 13.76 12.30 7.97
N HIS A 3 14.81 12.39 8.75
CA HIS A 3 16.10 12.93 8.33
C HIS A 3 17.17 11.98 8.87
N PHE A 4 18.14 11.63 8.05
CA PHE A 4 19.31 10.91 8.51
C PHE A 4 20.55 11.25 7.70
N GLN A 5 21.69 11.16 8.36
CA GLN A 5 23.00 11.33 7.74
C GLN A 5 23.71 9.98 7.64
N HIS A 6 24.47 9.81 6.59
CA HIS A 6 25.32 8.66 6.37
C HIS A 6 26.67 9.13 5.87
N SER A 7 27.69 8.90 6.67
CA SER A 7 29.05 9.28 6.33
C SER A 7 29.90 8.05 6.08
N ARG A 8 30.73 8.12 5.05
CA ARG A 8 31.61 7.03 4.66
C ARG A 8 32.90 7.56 4.04
N PHE A 9 33.94 6.74 4.18
CA PHE A 9 35.23 7.01 3.56
C PHE A 9 35.28 6.27 2.22
N LEU A 10 35.61 7.00 1.13
CA LEU A 10 35.58 6.48 -0.21
C LEU A 10 36.83 6.89 -1.00
N GLU A 11 37.14 6.12 -2.03
CA GLU A 11 38.07 6.50 -3.06
C GLU A 11 37.46 7.60 -3.96
N GLU A 12 38.29 8.39 -4.58
CA GLU A 12 37.87 9.55 -5.38
C GLU A 12 36.88 9.18 -6.51
N ALA A 13 37.09 8.04 -7.17
CA ALA A 13 36.20 7.55 -8.22
C ALA A 13 34.80 7.26 -7.70
N ALA A 14 34.70 6.61 -6.54
CA ALA A 14 33.42 6.28 -5.90
C ALA A 14 32.72 7.54 -5.35
N ALA A 15 33.49 8.51 -4.84
CA ALA A 15 32.94 9.78 -4.38
C ALA A 15 32.32 10.59 -5.54
N LYS A 16 32.95 10.61 -6.72
CA LYS A 16 32.41 11.25 -7.93
C LYS A 16 31.08 10.62 -8.39
N GLN A 17 30.91 9.33 -8.24
CA GLN A 17 29.63 8.66 -8.58
C GLN A 17 28.47 9.13 -7.69
N LEU A 18 28.73 9.53 -6.45
CA LEU A 18 27.70 10.05 -5.55
C LEU A 18 27.24 11.47 -5.89
N LEU A 19 28.03 12.20 -6.67
CA LEU A 19 27.67 13.53 -7.21
C LEU A 19 26.85 13.46 -8.50
N ILE A 20 26.45 12.24 -8.92
CA ILE A 20 25.57 12.03 -10.05
C ILE A 20 24.13 11.76 -9.51
N PRO A 21 23.09 12.30 -10.18
CA PRO A 21 21.72 11.98 -9.82
C PRO A 21 21.45 10.47 -9.88
N ARG A 22 20.82 9.92 -8.86
CA ARG A 22 20.47 8.50 -8.79
C ARG A 22 19.35 8.18 -9.77
N ASN A 23 19.48 7.06 -10.46
CA ASN A 23 18.44 6.46 -11.25
C ASN A 23 18.46 4.95 -10.94
N ASP A 24 17.73 4.56 -9.93
CA ASP A 24 17.72 3.20 -9.41
C ASP A 24 16.29 2.62 -9.37
N ALA A 25 16.14 1.39 -8.90
CA ALA A 25 14.85 0.69 -8.90
C ALA A 25 13.74 1.38 -8.07
N LEU A 26 14.08 2.28 -7.14
CA LEU A 26 13.11 2.90 -6.24
C LEU A 26 12.80 4.35 -6.58
N LEU A 27 13.80 5.09 -7.06
CA LEU A 27 13.66 6.52 -7.30
C LEU A 27 14.56 7.00 -8.44
N GLN A 28 14.12 8.09 -9.04
CA GLN A 28 14.87 8.87 -9.99
C GLN A 28 15.08 10.27 -9.42
N GLU A 29 16.33 10.71 -9.37
CA GLU A 29 16.71 12.05 -8.93
C GLU A 29 16.89 13.00 -10.10
N LYS A 30 16.75 14.30 -9.81
CA LYS A 30 17.19 15.40 -10.65
C LYS A 30 18.15 16.28 -9.85
N ALA A 31 19.19 16.77 -10.47
CA ALA A 31 20.10 17.73 -9.85
C ALA A 31 19.37 19.07 -9.63
N ILE A 32 19.55 19.65 -8.45
CA ILE A 32 19.21 21.05 -8.16
C ILE A 32 20.48 21.87 -8.29
N ASP A 33 21.60 21.32 -7.78
CA ASP A 33 22.91 21.94 -7.69
C ASP A 33 23.97 20.83 -7.80
N ASP A 34 25.25 21.16 -7.86
CA ASP A 34 26.37 20.20 -7.98
C ASP A 34 26.41 19.17 -6.84
N SER A 35 25.83 19.50 -5.68
CA SER A 35 25.81 18.64 -4.49
C SER A 35 24.42 18.35 -3.93
N LYS A 36 23.35 18.86 -4.56
CA LYS A 36 21.97 18.70 -4.09
C LYS A 36 21.08 18.09 -5.16
N PHE A 37 20.30 17.13 -4.74
CA PHE A 37 19.41 16.36 -5.60
C PHE A 37 18.00 16.33 -5.01
N SER A 38 17.00 16.40 -5.89
CA SER A 38 15.59 16.29 -5.54
C SER A 38 14.93 15.15 -6.29
N LEU A 39 13.71 14.84 -5.89
CA LEU A 39 12.91 13.82 -6.56
C LEU A 39 12.52 14.23 -7.97
N ALA A 40 12.81 13.39 -8.96
CA ALA A 40 12.18 13.43 -10.27
C ALA A 40 11.00 12.45 -10.34
N LYS A 41 11.20 11.19 -9.89
CA LYS A 41 10.16 10.17 -9.82
C LYS A 41 10.46 9.22 -8.65
N GLY A 42 9.43 8.80 -7.91
CA GLY A 42 9.59 7.90 -6.76
C GLY A 42 8.41 7.92 -5.80
N PRO A 43 8.35 7.00 -4.83
CA PRO A 43 7.24 6.82 -3.89
C PRO A 43 7.23 7.85 -2.74
N PHE A 44 7.83 9.00 -2.94
CA PHE A 44 7.98 10.04 -1.93
C PHE A 44 7.14 11.27 -2.28
N VAL A 45 6.56 11.92 -1.27
CA VAL A 45 5.94 13.25 -1.39
C VAL A 45 7.03 14.33 -1.41
N PHE A 46 8.10 14.07 -0.68
CA PHE A 46 9.26 14.94 -0.60
C PHE A 46 10.51 14.09 -0.50
N TYR A 47 11.54 14.46 -1.24
CA TYR A 47 12.86 13.83 -1.17
C TYR A 47 13.92 14.86 -1.55
N GLU A 48 14.93 14.94 -0.73
CA GLU A 48 16.11 15.75 -0.96
C GLU A 48 17.34 15.00 -0.44
N ARG A 49 18.38 14.96 -1.26
CA ARG A 49 19.69 14.44 -0.88
C ARG A 49 20.73 15.53 -1.07
N SER A 50 21.53 15.79 -0.07
CA SER A 50 22.73 16.62 -0.16
C SER A 50 23.97 15.79 0.09
N VAL A 51 25.02 16.06 -0.66
CA VAL A 51 26.31 15.38 -0.62
C VAL A 51 27.39 16.39 -0.26
N GLU A 52 28.00 16.21 0.90
CA GLU A 52 29.13 17.01 1.34
C GLU A 52 30.40 16.18 1.21
N VAL A 53 31.42 16.75 0.57
CA VAL A 53 32.69 16.11 0.28
C VAL A 53 33.79 16.83 1.02
N ALA A 54 34.49 16.15 1.91
CA ALA A 54 35.62 16.68 2.65
C ALA A 54 36.89 15.90 2.28
N PRO A 55 37.94 16.54 1.76
CA PRO A 55 39.20 15.87 1.48
C PRO A 55 39.88 15.46 2.80
N SER A 56 40.51 14.27 2.77
CA SER A 56 41.27 13.69 3.89
C SER A 56 42.63 13.18 3.38
N PRO A 57 43.66 13.08 4.21
CA PRO A 57 45.00 12.63 3.81
C PRO A 57 45.05 11.22 3.18
N SER A 58 44.07 10.38 3.49
CA SER A 58 44.00 8.97 3.03
C SER A 58 42.81 8.69 2.09
N GLY A 59 42.10 9.72 1.60
CA GLY A 59 40.94 9.58 0.68
C GLY A 59 39.92 10.70 0.87
N ILE A 60 38.67 10.43 0.49
CA ILE A 60 37.60 11.41 0.54
C ILE A 60 36.54 10.99 1.55
N TYR A 61 36.24 11.87 2.49
CA TYR A 61 35.13 11.67 3.43
C TYR A 61 33.85 12.26 2.84
N VAL A 62 32.86 11.42 2.61
CA VAL A 62 31.60 11.84 2.01
C VAL A 62 30.48 11.70 3.04
N THR A 63 29.73 12.78 3.23
CA THR A 63 28.54 12.80 4.07
C THR A 63 27.31 13.03 3.21
N GLU A 64 26.43 12.03 3.15
CA GLU A 64 25.14 12.13 2.49
C GLU A 64 24.06 12.43 3.55
N THR A 65 23.28 13.47 3.30
CA THR A 65 22.13 13.84 4.12
C THR A 65 20.87 13.63 3.34
N PHE A 66 19.97 12.80 3.90
CA PHE A 66 18.69 12.47 3.27
C PHE A 66 17.55 13.05 4.08
N THR A 67 16.68 13.81 3.41
CA THR A 67 15.41 14.28 3.96
C THR A 67 14.29 13.79 3.06
N TYR A 68 13.35 12.98 3.60
CA TYR A 68 12.31 12.41 2.76
C TYR A 68 10.99 12.20 3.51
N LYS A 69 9.91 12.08 2.75
CA LYS A 69 8.58 11.73 3.25
C LYS A 69 7.93 10.76 2.29
N ILE A 70 7.71 9.52 2.74
CA ILE A 70 7.05 8.48 1.95
C ILE A 70 5.57 8.86 1.76
N ALA A 71 5.03 8.62 0.55
CA ALA A 71 3.69 9.04 0.15
C ALA A 71 2.57 8.34 0.93
N SER A 72 2.81 7.13 1.42
CA SER A 72 1.84 6.34 2.15
C SER A 72 2.29 6.04 3.58
N PRO A 73 1.42 6.22 4.61
CA PRO A 73 1.74 5.86 5.99
C PRO A 73 1.93 4.35 6.15
N VAL A 74 1.22 3.52 5.37
CA VAL A 74 1.36 2.06 5.39
C VAL A 74 2.74 1.65 4.89
N TRP A 75 3.19 2.22 3.79
CA TRP A 75 4.53 1.95 3.25
C TRP A 75 5.63 2.44 4.19
N ARG A 76 5.39 3.55 4.89
CA ARG A 76 6.31 4.02 5.92
C ARG A 76 6.46 3.00 7.05
N LEU A 77 5.36 2.37 7.47
CA LEU A 77 5.36 1.38 8.54
C LEU A 77 6.04 0.06 8.09
N LEU A 78 5.66 -0.44 6.92
CA LEU A 78 6.12 -1.75 6.43
C LEU A 78 7.50 -1.69 5.78
N LEU A 79 7.77 -0.66 4.99
CA LEU A 79 8.97 -0.55 4.16
C LEU A 79 9.94 0.56 4.61
N GLY A 80 9.66 1.24 5.72
CA GLY A 80 10.52 2.32 6.21
C GLY A 80 11.97 1.87 6.49
N PHE A 81 12.14 0.68 7.06
CA PHE A 81 13.46 0.10 7.31
C PHE A 81 14.16 -0.36 6.01
N PRO A 82 13.54 -1.14 5.11
CA PRO A 82 14.13 -1.49 3.83
C PRO A 82 14.50 -0.28 2.98
N ILE A 83 13.62 0.74 2.89
CA ILE A 83 13.89 1.97 2.14
C ILE A 83 15.10 2.70 2.72
N ARG A 84 15.18 2.87 4.05
CA ARG A 84 16.33 3.51 4.68
C ARG A 84 17.64 2.76 4.43
N ARG A 85 17.59 1.42 4.48
CA ARG A 85 18.74 0.58 4.18
C ARG A 85 19.17 0.73 2.72
N PHE A 86 18.21 0.77 1.80
CA PHE A 86 18.45 0.98 0.37
C PHE A 86 19.08 2.36 0.10
N LEU A 87 18.54 3.43 0.68
CA LEU A 87 19.10 4.76 0.52
C LEU A 87 20.56 4.85 1.00
N LYS A 88 20.92 4.16 2.09
CA LYS A 88 22.28 4.10 2.60
C LYS A 88 23.27 3.36 1.69
N ARG A 89 22.82 2.40 0.90
CA ARG A 89 23.71 1.59 0.04
C ARG A 89 24.26 2.35 -1.18
N GLY A 90 23.71 3.51 -1.48
CA GLY A 90 24.21 4.36 -2.55
C GLY A 90 23.71 4.00 -3.96
N GLY A 91 22.63 3.21 -4.05
CA GLY A 91 21.95 2.92 -5.32
C GLY A 91 22.83 2.16 -6.32
N ALA A 92 23.00 0.86 -6.14
CA ALA A 92 23.49 0.02 -7.22
C ALA A 92 22.37 -0.07 -8.29
N PRO A 93 22.59 0.36 -9.53
CA PRO A 93 21.56 0.45 -10.57
C PRO A 93 20.98 -0.92 -10.99
N GLU A 94 21.60 -2.02 -10.61
CA GLU A 94 21.23 -3.37 -11.05
C GLU A 94 20.63 -4.27 -9.95
N GLU A 95 20.46 -3.81 -8.71
CA GLU A 95 19.80 -4.62 -7.68
C GLU A 95 18.30 -4.69 -7.95
N ASN A 96 17.84 -5.80 -8.52
CA ASN A 96 16.41 -6.16 -8.52
C ASN A 96 15.94 -6.41 -7.09
N LEU A 97 15.38 -5.40 -6.49
CA LEU A 97 14.80 -5.49 -5.15
C LEU A 97 13.48 -6.27 -5.25
N TRP A 98 13.42 -7.45 -4.63
CA TRP A 98 12.22 -8.31 -4.65
C TRP A 98 10.95 -7.63 -4.11
N TRP A 99 11.12 -6.56 -3.31
CA TRP A 99 10.02 -5.79 -2.72
C TRP A 99 9.71 -4.49 -3.48
N ALA A 100 10.54 -4.11 -4.44
CA ALA A 100 10.30 -2.92 -5.26
C ALA A 100 9.42 -3.29 -6.47
N PRO A 101 8.54 -2.38 -6.89
CA PRO A 101 7.77 -2.58 -8.11
C PRO A 101 8.70 -2.58 -9.33
N PRO A 102 8.30 -3.24 -10.44
CA PRO A 102 9.09 -3.29 -11.67
C PRO A 102 9.27 -1.91 -12.33
N GLU A 103 8.37 -0.98 -12.04
CA GLU A 103 8.42 0.41 -12.49
C GLU A 103 8.45 1.35 -11.31
N ILE A 104 9.17 2.47 -11.45
CA ILE A 104 9.21 3.50 -10.42
C ILE A 104 7.85 4.17 -10.34
N PHE A 105 7.16 4.02 -9.20
CA PHE A 105 5.89 4.69 -8.94
C PHE A 105 6.13 6.12 -8.48
N ASP A 106 5.28 7.03 -8.93
CA ASP A 106 5.18 8.37 -8.36
C ASP A 106 4.41 8.37 -7.03
N SER A 107 4.36 9.51 -6.36
CA SER A 107 3.69 9.66 -5.07
C SER A 107 2.19 9.37 -5.14
N ASP A 108 1.51 9.75 -6.23
CA ASP A 108 0.07 9.60 -6.39
C ASP A 108 -0.31 8.16 -6.69
N THR A 109 0.45 7.49 -7.55
CA THR A 109 0.30 6.05 -7.81
C THR A 109 0.55 5.24 -6.54
N THR A 110 1.61 5.56 -5.79
CA THR A 110 1.93 4.92 -4.52
C THR A 110 0.80 5.07 -3.50
N ARG A 111 0.22 6.27 -3.38
CA ARG A 111 -0.92 6.54 -2.49
C ARG A 111 -2.16 5.77 -2.92
N THR A 112 -2.48 5.79 -4.20
CA THR A 112 -3.65 5.10 -4.75
C THR A 112 -3.54 3.59 -4.55
N LEU A 113 -2.39 3.00 -4.88
CA LEU A 113 -2.14 1.57 -4.66
C LEU A 113 -2.26 1.20 -3.18
N SER A 114 -1.72 2.02 -2.27
CA SER A 114 -1.84 1.79 -0.83
C SER A 114 -3.29 1.77 -0.36
N LEU A 115 -4.12 2.68 -0.85
CA LEU A 115 -5.55 2.72 -0.52
C LEU A 115 -6.29 1.50 -1.05
N LEU A 116 -5.96 1.05 -2.26
CA LEU A 116 -6.52 -0.17 -2.85
C LEU A 116 -6.12 -1.42 -2.05
N CYS A 117 -4.87 -1.51 -1.61
CA CYS A 117 -4.41 -2.61 -0.76
C CYS A 117 -5.14 -2.63 0.59
N ILE A 118 -5.34 -1.47 1.23
CA ILE A 118 -6.11 -1.38 2.47
C ILE A 118 -7.56 -1.82 2.24
N ALA A 119 -8.19 -1.35 1.16
CA ALA A 119 -9.56 -1.75 0.81
C ALA A 119 -9.66 -3.27 0.61
N ALA A 120 -8.69 -3.87 -0.10
CA ALA A 120 -8.64 -5.32 -0.32
C ALA A 120 -8.49 -6.12 0.99
N VAL A 121 -7.63 -5.64 1.91
CA VAL A 121 -7.47 -6.27 3.24
C VAL A 121 -8.77 -6.20 4.05
N ILE A 122 -9.43 -5.04 4.08
CA ILE A 122 -10.70 -4.87 4.81
C ILE A 122 -11.76 -5.80 4.21
N THR A 123 -11.90 -5.82 2.90
CA THR A 123 -12.89 -6.65 2.20
C THR A 123 -12.63 -8.14 2.45
N GLY A 124 -11.35 -8.56 2.35
CA GLY A 124 -10.94 -9.94 2.64
C GLY A 124 -11.22 -10.35 4.10
N TYR A 125 -10.92 -9.46 5.05
CA TYR A 125 -11.20 -9.70 6.47
C TYR A 125 -12.71 -9.86 6.73
N LEU A 126 -13.54 -8.93 6.23
CA LEU A 126 -14.99 -9.01 6.36
C LEU A 126 -15.56 -10.29 5.72
N GLY A 127 -14.95 -10.73 4.60
CA GLY A 127 -15.30 -11.99 3.95
C GLY A 127 -15.01 -13.22 4.81
N ALA A 128 -13.84 -13.28 5.41
CA ALA A 128 -13.42 -14.37 6.27
C ALA A 128 -14.22 -14.42 7.59
N LEU A 129 -14.53 -13.26 8.16
CA LEU A 129 -15.24 -13.14 9.43
C LEU A 129 -16.58 -13.88 9.41
N LEU A 130 -17.37 -13.70 8.37
CA LEU A 130 -18.66 -14.41 8.28
C LEU A 130 -18.49 -15.92 8.21
N GLY A 131 -17.52 -16.42 7.44
CA GLY A 131 -17.26 -17.87 7.35
C GLY A 131 -16.96 -18.49 8.71
N GLN A 132 -16.27 -17.75 9.57
CA GLN A 132 -15.92 -18.21 10.93
C GLN A 132 -17.08 -18.06 11.92
N THR A 133 -17.93 -17.05 11.78
CA THR A 133 -19.01 -16.74 12.73
C THR A 133 -20.36 -17.36 12.35
N ALA A 134 -20.51 -17.88 11.14
CA ALA A 134 -21.79 -18.43 10.65
C ALA A 134 -22.32 -19.57 11.52
N THR A 135 -21.45 -20.44 12.03
CA THR A 135 -21.83 -21.56 12.91
C THR A 135 -22.35 -21.05 14.25
N PHE A 136 -21.65 -20.12 14.88
CA PHE A 136 -22.07 -19.52 16.14
C PHE A 136 -23.39 -18.77 16.00
N ALA A 137 -23.57 -18.03 14.90
CA ALA A 137 -24.84 -17.35 14.63
C ALA A 137 -25.98 -18.37 14.39
N ALA A 138 -25.74 -19.49 13.75
CA ALA A 138 -26.74 -20.55 13.57
C ALA A 138 -27.15 -21.17 14.92
N GLU A 139 -26.20 -21.41 15.80
CA GLU A 139 -26.46 -21.92 17.16
C GLU A 139 -27.28 -20.92 17.99
N GLU A 140 -26.89 -19.63 17.98
CA GLU A 140 -27.59 -18.55 18.71
C GLU A 140 -29.05 -18.41 18.28
N PHE A 141 -29.32 -18.52 16.97
CA PHE A 141 -30.68 -18.46 16.43
C PHE A 141 -31.43 -19.82 16.47
N GLY A 142 -30.82 -20.87 17.02
CA GLY A 142 -31.43 -22.23 17.02
C GLY A 142 -31.71 -22.75 15.61
N ALA A 143 -30.88 -22.34 14.64
CA ALA A 143 -31.09 -22.65 13.23
C ALA A 143 -30.53 -23.99 12.87
N SER A 144 -31.25 -24.72 11.97
CA SER A 144 -30.82 -26.04 11.47
C SER A 144 -29.60 -25.89 10.53
N ASP A 145 -28.85 -26.98 10.33
CA ASP A 145 -27.75 -27.08 9.35
C ASP A 145 -28.18 -26.65 7.94
N ARG A 146 -29.44 -26.96 7.59
CA ARG A 146 -30.03 -26.54 6.31
C ARG A 146 -30.13 -25.01 6.23
N ALA A 147 -30.55 -24.33 7.30
CA ALA A 147 -30.65 -22.86 7.34
C ALA A 147 -29.27 -22.22 7.26
N GLN A 148 -28.25 -22.80 7.92
CA GLN A 148 -26.84 -22.37 7.78
C GLN A 148 -26.33 -22.54 6.33
N GLY A 149 -26.64 -23.68 5.70
CA GLY A 149 -26.30 -23.91 4.29
C GLY A 149 -26.94 -22.88 3.35
N VAL A 150 -28.22 -22.51 3.59
CA VAL A 150 -28.91 -21.46 2.84
C VAL A 150 -28.26 -20.08 3.08
N LEU A 151 -27.89 -19.75 4.32
CA LEU A 151 -27.15 -18.51 4.63
C LEU A 151 -25.87 -18.38 3.78
N LEU A 152 -25.04 -19.42 3.77
CA LEU A 152 -23.80 -19.42 3.00
C LEU A 152 -24.04 -19.36 1.48
N ALA A 153 -25.11 -20.00 0.99
CA ALA A 153 -25.50 -19.93 -0.42
C ALA A 153 -25.94 -18.50 -0.80
N MET A 154 -26.73 -17.82 0.03
CA MET A 154 -27.14 -16.42 -0.20
C MET A 154 -25.95 -15.48 -0.29
N VAL A 155 -24.96 -15.66 0.58
CA VAL A 155 -23.72 -14.90 0.56
C VAL A 155 -22.93 -15.10 -0.73
N ARG A 156 -22.87 -16.32 -1.24
CA ARG A 156 -22.23 -16.62 -2.54
C ARG A 156 -22.97 -16.01 -3.72
N ILE A 157 -24.31 -15.95 -3.66
CA ILE A 157 -25.10 -15.23 -4.66
C ILE A 157 -24.77 -13.74 -4.64
N GLY A 158 -24.63 -13.13 -3.45
CA GLY A 158 -24.18 -11.74 -3.32
C GLY A 158 -22.85 -11.49 -4.03
N THR A 159 -21.87 -12.40 -3.89
CA THR A 159 -20.59 -12.27 -4.61
C THR A 159 -20.73 -12.38 -6.13
N LEU A 160 -21.67 -13.11 -6.65
CA LEU A 160 -21.95 -13.16 -8.10
C LEU A 160 -22.51 -11.83 -8.61
N ILE A 161 -23.32 -11.14 -7.82
CA ILE A 161 -23.86 -9.81 -8.15
C ILE A 161 -22.73 -8.80 -8.32
N THR A 162 -21.62 -8.92 -7.58
CA THR A 162 -20.44 -8.06 -7.71
C THR A 162 -19.89 -8.04 -9.14
N VAL A 163 -19.94 -9.19 -9.84
CA VAL A 163 -19.47 -9.28 -11.23
C VAL A 163 -20.33 -8.40 -12.16
N LEU A 164 -21.66 -8.37 -11.93
CA LEU A 164 -22.57 -7.53 -12.68
C LEU A 164 -22.34 -6.05 -12.38
N VAL A 165 -22.13 -5.72 -11.09
CA VAL A 165 -21.85 -4.35 -10.64
C VAL A 165 -20.49 -3.87 -11.16
N ALA A 166 -19.49 -4.75 -11.30
CA ALA A 166 -18.20 -4.41 -11.89
C ALA A 166 -18.32 -3.89 -13.33
N GLY A 167 -19.27 -4.41 -14.12
CA GLY A 167 -19.57 -3.90 -15.45
C GLY A 167 -20.15 -2.47 -15.47
N LEU A 168 -20.77 -2.04 -14.38
CA LEU A 168 -21.27 -0.67 -14.22
C LEU A 168 -20.14 0.33 -13.88
N ALA A 169 -19.01 -0.16 -13.39
CA ALA A 169 -17.87 0.67 -13.01
C ALA A 169 -17.30 1.46 -14.20
N ASP A 170 -17.32 0.86 -15.38
CA ASP A 170 -16.82 1.50 -16.59
C ASP A 170 -17.73 2.63 -17.08
N LYS A 171 -19.03 2.57 -16.78
CA LYS A 171 -20.02 3.59 -17.15
C LYS A 171 -20.11 4.74 -16.13
N HIS A 172 -20.00 4.47 -14.83
CA HIS A 172 -20.23 5.45 -13.76
C HIS A 172 -18.96 5.96 -13.09
N GLY A 173 -17.81 5.43 -13.46
CA GLY A 173 -16.50 5.79 -12.94
C GLY A 173 -16.09 4.88 -11.75
N ARG A 174 -14.99 4.18 -11.94
CA ARG A 174 -14.44 3.16 -11.02
C ARG A 174 -14.26 3.67 -9.59
N LYS A 175 -13.77 4.91 -9.43
CA LYS A 175 -13.53 5.49 -8.09
C LYS A 175 -14.83 5.68 -7.29
N ARG A 176 -15.88 6.20 -7.94
CA ARG A 176 -17.16 6.46 -7.27
C ARG A 176 -17.82 5.16 -6.84
N LEU A 177 -17.82 4.17 -7.73
CA LEU A 177 -18.40 2.87 -7.44
C LEU A 177 -17.65 2.16 -6.32
N LEU A 178 -16.32 2.19 -6.32
CA LEU A 178 -15.51 1.59 -5.26
C LEU A 178 -15.79 2.22 -3.88
N ILE A 179 -15.88 3.56 -3.81
CA ILE A 179 -16.21 4.25 -2.56
C ILE A 179 -17.62 3.87 -2.10
N PHE A 180 -18.59 3.85 -3.01
CA PHE A 180 -19.96 3.46 -2.71
C PHE A 180 -20.05 2.01 -2.20
N SER A 181 -19.41 1.07 -2.88
CA SER A 181 -19.39 -0.35 -2.49
C SER A 181 -18.75 -0.55 -1.12
N LEU A 182 -17.64 0.12 -0.81
CA LEU A 182 -17.00 0.05 0.50
C LEU A 182 -17.93 0.56 1.61
N TRP A 183 -18.57 1.72 1.41
CA TRP A 183 -19.49 2.28 2.40
C TRP A 183 -20.74 1.42 2.59
N SER A 184 -21.37 0.99 1.48
CA SER A 184 -22.55 0.12 1.54
C SER A 184 -22.22 -1.23 2.18
N GLY A 185 -21.10 -1.84 1.85
CA GLY A 185 -20.64 -3.10 2.44
C GLY A 185 -20.40 -2.97 3.96
N CYS A 186 -19.74 -1.91 4.41
CA CYS A 186 -19.55 -1.65 5.83
C CYS A 186 -20.88 -1.42 6.56
N LEU A 187 -21.78 -0.64 5.97
CA LEU A 187 -23.10 -0.37 6.55
C LEU A 187 -23.94 -1.65 6.67
N MET A 188 -24.01 -2.46 5.59
CA MET A 188 -24.76 -3.71 5.59
C MET A 188 -24.18 -4.73 6.58
N THR A 189 -22.84 -4.78 6.71
CA THR A 189 -22.18 -5.62 7.71
C THR A 189 -22.50 -5.14 9.14
N LEU A 190 -22.56 -3.84 9.38
CA LEU A 190 -22.97 -3.28 10.68
C LEU A 190 -24.42 -3.60 10.99
N LEU A 191 -25.33 -3.45 10.02
CA LEU A 191 -26.75 -3.80 10.16
C LEU A 191 -26.95 -5.30 10.42
N SER A 192 -26.09 -6.16 9.86
CA SER A 192 -26.15 -7.60 10.10
C SER A 192 -25.87 -7.96 11.57
N ALA A 193 -25.09 -7.16 12.29
CA ALA A 193 -24.83 -7.37 13.72
C ALA A 193 -26.09 -7.16 14.60
N ALA A 194 -27.08 -6.43 14.10
CA ALA A 194 -28.37 -6.22 14.77
C ALA A 194 -29.49 -7.10 14.23
N SER A 195 -29.17 -8.14 13.45
CA SER A 195 -30.15 -9.03 12.82
C SER A 195 -30.86 -9.89 13.86
N PRO A 196 -32.21 -9.89 13.93
CA PRO A 196 -32.96 -10.67 14.92
C PRO A 196 -33.11 -12.16 14.53
N ASN A 197 -32.75 -12.56 13.33
CA ASN A 197 -32.82 -13.93 12.84
C ASN A 197 -31.83 -14.21 11.70
N ILE A 198 -31.60 -15.50 11.46
CA ILE A 198 -30.63 -15.99 10.46
C ILE A 198 -30.97 -15.57 9.01
N ALA A 199 -32.27 -15.40 8.69
CA ALA A 199 -32.69 -15.02 7.33
C ALA A 199 -32.30 -13.55 7.05
N LEU A 200 -32.55 -12.63 7.99
CA LEU A 200 -32.20 -11.24 7.86
C LEU A 200 -30.66 -11.06 7.85
N LEU A 201 -29.96 -11.85 8.68
CA LEU A 201 -28.49 -11.95 8.64
C LEU A 201 -28.00 -12.32 7.22
N GLY A 202 -28.62 -13.35 6.62
CA GLY A 202 -28.27 -13.78 5.26
C GLY A 202 -28.49 -12.71 4.19
N ILE A 203 -29.63 -12.04 4.25
CA ILE A 203 -29.96 -10.96 3.29
C ILE A 203 -28.99 -9.78 3.44
N SER A 204 -28.75 -9.31 4.66
CA SER A 204 -27.83 -8.19 4.90
C SER A 204 -26.40 -8.53 4.51
N GLN A 205 -25.93 -9.74 4.76
CA GLN A 205 -24.61 -10.20 4.36
C GLN A 205 -24.50 -10.45 2.86
N ALA A 206 -25.54 -10.90 2.18
CA ALA A 206 -25.57 -10.98 0.72
C ALA A 206 -25.49 -9.57 0.08
N ALA A 207 -26.26 -8.61 0.63
CA ALA A 207 -26.24 -7.22 0.19
C ALA A 207 -24.89 -6.52 0.48
N ALA A 208 -24.19 -6.92 1.54
CA ALA A 208 -22.85 -6.39 1.87
C ALA A 208 -21.78 -6.80 0.85
N ARG A 209 -22.04 -7.84 0.05
CA ARG A 209 -21.10 -8.42 -0.90
C ARG A 209 -21.49 -8.22 -2.37
N GLY A 210 -22.68 -7.78 -2.67
CA GLY A 210 -23.15 -7.42 -3.99
C GLY A 210 -22.98 -5.94 -4.28
#